data_dbdf3e2449a06e5d0789ed5f0c252ef6
#
_entry.id   dbdf3e2449a06e5d0789ed5f0c252ef6
#
_cell.length_a   1.000
_cell.length_b   1.000
_cell.length_c   1.000
_cell.angle_alpha   90.00
_cell.angle_beta   90.00
_cell.angle_gamma   90.00
#
_symmetry.space_group_name_H-M   'P 1'
#
loop_
_entity.id
_entity.type
_entity.pdbx_description
1 polymer ?
#
loop_
_entity_poly.entity_id
_entity_poly.type
_entity_poly.pdbx_seq_one_letter_code
_entity_poly.pdbx_strand_id
1 'polypeptide(L)'
;MKKIFEKIVEGILACSGFVTSLTIVLIVVFLFSEALGLFSSKVIEEGYVLALNKENRVGELTPAQIKDVFDEELTNWNEVGGEDLPIRLFRLEDITLYYTEEQLGASYENAGACITELVERTPGIIAFVPQQFIVRPDSVHLLKDNTISVKDVFAGAEWFPTATPAAQFGFLPLI
;
A
#
# COMPACT_ATOMS: atom_id res chain seq x y z
N MET A 1 44.07 50.03 -9.93
CA MET A 1 44.15 48.60 -9.58
C MET A 1 43.26 48.19 -8.39
N LYS A 2 43.25 48.91 -7.26
CA LYS A 2 42.39 48.57 -6.08
C LYS A 2 40.91 48.42 -6.43
N LYS A 3 40.31 49.39 -7.15
CA LYS A 3 38.85 49.35 -7.49
C LYS A 3 38.45 48.18 -8.41
N ILE A 4 39.35 47.67 -9.24
CA ILE A 4 39.06 46.52 -10.10
C ILE A 4 39.09 45.25 -9.25
N PHE A 5 40.05 45.13 -8.35
CA PHE A 5 40.17 44.01 -7.44
C PHE A 5 38.96 43.92 -6.49
N GLU A 6 38.48 45.06 -5.92
CA GLU A 6 37.30 45.14 -5.10
C GLU A 6 36.05 44.63 -5.84
N LYS A 7 35.83 45.07 -7.10
CA LYS A 7 34.70 44.59 -7.92
C LYS A 7 34.77 43.10 -8.24
N ILE A 8 35.97 42.57 -8.45
CA ILE A 8 36.13 41.11 -8.69
C ILE A 8 35.80 40.33 -7.42
N VAL A 9 36.26 40.77 -6.26
CA VAL A 9 35.94 40.10 -4.97
C VAL A 9 34.45 40.21 -4.67
N GLU A 10 33.84 41.37 -4.88
CA GLU A 10 32.40 41.57 -4.71
C GLU A 10 31.60 40.64 -5.64
N GLY A 11 31.99 40.49 -6.88
CA GLY A 11 31.37 39.57 -7.84
C GLY A 11 31.49 38.12 -7.43
N ILE A 12 32.65 37.69 -6.94
CA ILE A 12 32.86 36.33 -6.45
C ILE A 12 31.97 36.04 -5.22
N LEU A 13 31.90 37.00 -4.28
CA LEU A 13 31.05 36.86 -3.09
C LEU A 13 29.57 36.79 -3.46
N ALA A 14 29.13 37.65 -4.40
CA ALA A 14 27.75 37.65 -4.88
C ALA A 14 27.40 36.31 -5.59
N CYS A 15 28.27 35.81 -6.46
CA CYS A 15 28.11 34.50 -7.09
C CYS A 15 28.09 33.38 -6.08
N SER A 16 28.97 33.38 -5.09
CA SER A 16 28.99 32.36 -4.03
C SER A 16 27.68 32.36 -3.23
N GLY A 17 27.19 33.55 -2.84
CA GLY A 17 25.92 33.70 -2.13
C GLY A 17 24.74 33.21 -2.97
N PHE A 18 24.72 33.53 -4.26
CA PHE A 18 23.67 33.05 -5.18
C PHE A 18 23.70 31.54 -5.34
N VAL A 19 24.86 30.94 -5.55
CA VAL A 19 25.00 29.46 -5.67
C VAL A 19 24.54 28.77 -4.38
N THR A 20 24.93 29.29 -3.21
CA THR A 20 24.49 28.72 -1.91
C THR A 20 23.00 28.80 -1.75
N SER A 21 22.41 29.96 -2.05
CA SER A 21 20.92 30.14 -1.96
C SER A 21 20.19 29.20 -2.93
N LEU A 22 20.68 29.08 -4.16
CA LEU A 22 20.12 28.18 -5.16
C LEU A 22 20.21 26.73 -4.71
N THR A 23 21.32 26.31 -4.13
CA THR A 23 21.51 24.95 -3.61
C THR A 23 20.51 24.65 -2.50
N ILE A 24 20.31 25.57 -1.57
CA ILE A 24 19.33 25.41 -0.49
C ILE A 24 17.91 25.26 -1.07
N VAL A 25 17.53 26.09 -2.03
CA VAL A 25 16.20 26.00 -2.69
C VAL A 25 16.04 24.66 -3.38
N LEU A 26 17.05 24.19 -4.11
CA LEU A 26 17.03 22.89 -4.79
C LEU A 26 16.88 21.73 -3.79
N ILE A 27 17.57 21.77 -2.66
CA ILE A 27 17.44 20.76 -1.60
C ILE A 27 16.01 20.76 -1.06
N VAL A 28 15.44 21.93 -0.76
CA VAL A 28 14.06 22.04 -0.28
C VAL A 28 13.07 21.49 -1.29
N VAL A 29 13.22 21.87 -2.57
CA VAL A 29 12.35 21.36 -3.67
C VAL A 29 12.48 19.84 -3.80
N PHE A 30 13.70 19.31 -3.74
CA PHE A 30 13.93 17.87 -3.80
C PHE A 30 13.26 17.14 -2.63
N LEU A 31 13.49 17.60 -1.39
CA LEU A 31 12.87 16.99 -0.20
C LEU A 31 11.34 17.06 -0.26
N PHE A 32 10.76 18.15 -0.79
CA PHE A 32 9.32 18.29 -0.98
C PHE A 32 8.80 17.32 -2.04
N SER A 33 9.56 17.14 -3.14
CA SER A 33 9.22 16.19 -4.19
C SER A 33 9.22 14.74 -3.67
N GLU A 34 10.21 14.36 -2.86
CA GLU A 34 10.26 13.05 -2.23
C GLU A 34 9.09 12.85 -1.24
N ALA A 35 8.80 13.85 -0.42
CA ALA A 35 7.67 13.80 0.50
C ALA A 35 6.32 13.67 -0.23
N LEU A 36 6.15 14.36 -1.37
CA LEU A 36 4.96 14.22 -2.21
C LEU A 36 4.85 12.85 -2.87
N GLY A 37 5.97 12.20 -3.17
CA GLY A 37 6.03 10.84 -3.69
C GLY A 37 5.35 9.82 -2.77
N LEU A 38 5.40 10.03 -1.46
CA LEU A 38 4.71 9.20 -0.47
C LEU A 38 3.19 9.11 -0.73
N PHE A 39 2.56 10.23 -1.11
CA PHE A 39 1.11 10.26 -1.41
C PHE A 39 0.74 9.60 -2.74
N SER A 40 1.72 9.22 -3.54
CA SER A 40 1.53 8.44 -4.76
C SER A 40 1.80 6.95 -4.56
N SER A 41 2.29 6.57 -3.38
CA SER A 41 2.57 5.17 -3.05
C SER A 41 1.27 4.40 -2.85
N LYS A 42 1.25 3.16 -3.32
CA LYS A 42 0.15 2.24 -3.09
C LYS A 42 0.14 1.77 -1.64
N VAL A 43 -1.05 1.50 -1.13
CA VAL A 43 -1.24 0.98 0.23
C VAL A 43 -0.85 -0.49 0.32
N ILE A 44 -1.22 -1.27 -0.71
CA ILE A 44 -0.95 -2.70 -0.80
C ILE A 44 0.42 -2.92 -1.43
N GLU A 45 1.16 -3.91 -0.98
CA GLU A 45 2.46 -4.32 -1.53
C GLU A 45 2.39 -4.51 -3.05
N GLU A 46 3.41 -4.01 -3.76
CA GLU A 46 3.45 -4.08 -5.21
C GLU A 46 3.44 -5.53 -5.71
N GLY A 47 2.57 -5.82 -6.67
CA GLY A 47 2.38 -7.16 -7.20
C GLY A 47 1.37 -8.01 -6.42
N TYR A 48 0.84 -7.53 -5.30
CA TYR A 48 -0.21 -8.19 -4.53
C TYR A 48 -1.57 -7.55 -4.74
N VAL A 49 -2.62 -8.31 -4.45
CA VAL A 49 -4.01 -7.85 -4.50
C VAL A 49 -4.80 -8.37 -3.31
N LEU A 50 -5.86 -7.64 -2.96
CA LEU A 50 -6.91 -8.10 -2.06
C LEU A 50 -8.10 -8.53 -2.92
N ALA A 51 -8.34 -9.85 -2.95
CA ALA A 51 -9.43 -10.45 -3.71
C ALA A 51 -10.54 -10.90 -2.77
N LEU A 52 -11.76 -10.49 -3.07
CA LEU A 52 -12.98 -10.83 -2.35
C LEU A 52 -13.90 -11.70 -3.23
N ASN A 53 -14.83 -12.38 -2.57
CA ASN A 53 -15.94 -12.99 -3.30
C ASN A 53 -16.71 -11.93 -4.10
N LYS A 54 -17.16 -12.30 -5.30
CA LYS A 54 -17.84 -11.37 -6.23
C LYS A 54 -19.11 -10.74 -5.67
N GLU A 55 -19.79 -11.42 -4.75
CA GLU A 55 -21.00 -10.93 -4.10
C GLU A 55 -20.72 -9.87 -3.03
N ASN A 56 -19.47 -9.79 -2.54
CA ASN A 56 -19.08 -8.76 -1.59
C ASN A 56 -19.05 -7.38 -2.26
N ARG A 57 -19.78 -6.43 -1.69
CA ARG A 57 -19.96 -5.07 -2.25
C ARG A 57 -19.03 -4.02 -1.67
N VAL A 58 -18.17 -4.40 -0.73
CA VAL A 58 -17.16 -3.47 -0.17
C VAL A 58 -16.16 -3.14 -1.26
N GLY A 59 -16.15 -1.90 -1.73
CA GLY A 59 -15.30 -1.46 -2.85
C GLY A 59 -13.94 -0.96 -2.42
N GLU A 60 -13.83 -0.44 -1.19
CA GLU A 60 -12.61 0.21 -0.68
C GLU A 60 -12.49 -0.06 0.82
N LEU A 61 -11.27 -0.27 1.28
CA LEU A 61 -10.91 -0.30 2.69
C LEU A 61 -9.77 0.68 2.93
N THR A 62 -9.79 1.37 4.06
CA THR A 62 -8.65 2.19 4.48
C THR A 62 -7.48 1.30 4.92
N PRO A 63 -6.23 1.80 4.93
CA PRO A 63 -5.08 1.05 5.44
C PRO A 63 -5.30 0.49 6.85
N ALA A 64 -5.90 1.28 7.73
CA ALA A 64 -6.23 0.86 9.10
C ALA A 64 -7.24 -0.29 9.10
N GLN A 65 -8.32 -0.20 8.32
CA GLN A 65 -9.31 -1.28 8.20
C GLN A 65 -8.71 -2.57 7.63
N ILE A 66 -7.81 -2.46 6.64
CA ILE A 66 -7.10 -3.65 6.12
C ILE A 66 -6.29 -4.30 7.23
N LYS A 67 -5.53 -3.50 8.00
CA LYS A 67 -4.78 -4.01 9.15
C LYS A 67 -5.72 -4.70 10.15
N ASP A 68 -6.76 -4.02 10.60
CA ASP A 68 -7.71 -4.52 11.61
C ASP A 68 -8.39 -5.83 11.16
N VAL A 69 -8.66 -5.97 9.85
CA VAL A 69 -9.14 -7.22 9.26
C VAL A 69 -8.10 -8.33 9.37
N PHE A 70 -6.84 -8.05 9.02
CA PHE A 70 -5.77 -9.07 9.03
C PHE A 70 -5.21 -9.36 10.42
N ASP A 71 -5.45 -8.49 11.39
CA ASP A 71 -5.19 -8.71 12.82
C ASP A 71 -6.39 -9.34 13.54
N GLU A 72 -7.48 -9.67 12.80
CA GLU A 72 -8.72 -10.28 13.31
C GLU A 72 -9.46 -9.39 14.35
N GLU A 73 -9.20 -8.08 14.33
CA GLU A 73 -9.93 -7.10 15.13
C GLU A 73 -11.29 -6.77 14.51
N LEU A 74 -11.36 -6.72 13.16
CA LEU A 74 -12.60 -6.66 12.38
C LEU A 74 -12.95 -8.07 11.90
N THR A 75 -14.07 -8.59 12.36
CA THR A 75 -14.47 -9.98 12.10
C THR A 75 -15.72 -10.15 11.26
N ASN A 76 -16.41 -9.03 10.99
CA ASN A 76 -17.63 -9.03 10.20
C ASN A 76 -17.64 -7.88 9.18
N TRP A 77 -18.08 -8.16 7.97
CA TRP A 77 -18.13 -7.18 6.89
C TRP A 77 -19.07 -6.00 7.15
N ASN A 78 -20.10 -6.17 8.03
CA ASN A 78 -20.99 -5.07 8.40
C ASN A 78 -20.26 -3.93 9.14
N GLU A 79 -19.15 -4.21 9.81
CA GLU A 79 -18.33 -3.22 10.52
C GLU A 79 -17.65 -2.22 9.56
N VAL A 80 -17.50 -2.61 8.29
CA VAL A 80 -16.92 -1.78 7.22
C VAL A 80 -17.93 -1.42 6.12
N GLY A 81 -19.22 -1.52 6.43
CA GLY A 81 -20.31 -1.14 5.51
C GLY A 81 -20.70 -2.21 4.49
N GLY A 82 -20.24 -3.43 4.68
CA GLY A 82 -20.67 -4.60 3.92
C GLY A 82 -21.93 -5.27 4.49
N GLU A 83 -22.22 -6.47 4.03
CA GLU A 83 -23.31 -7.30 4.52
C GLU A 83 -22.97 -7.94 5.88
N ASP A 84 -23.98 -8.39 6.62
CA ASP A 84 -23.77 -9.13 7.87
C ASP A 84 -23.24 -10.54 7.56
N LEU A 85 -21.93 -10.62 7.37
CA LEU A 85 -21.22 -11.82 6.95
C LEU A 85 -19.84 -11.87 7.62
N PRO A 86 -19.46 -13.01 8.25
CA PRO A 86 -18.17 -13.13 8.88
C PRO A 86 -17.03 -13.02 7.85
N ILE A 87 -15.98 -12.30 8.22
CA ILE A 87 -14.75 -12.18 7.42
C ILE A 87 -13.98 -13.50 7.54
N ARG A 88 -13.53 -14.01 6.40
CA ARG A 88 -12.66 -15.19 6.31
C ARG A 88 -11.35 -14.80 5.66
N LEU A 89 -10.29 -14.82 6.43
CA LEU A 89 -8.96 -14.49 5.94
C LEU A 89 -8.37 -15.65 5.15
N PHE A 90 -7.66 -15.30 4.08
CA PHE A 90 -6.82 -16.22 3.35
C PHE A 90 -5.50 -15.52 2.99
N ARG A 91 -4.39 -16.13 3.38
CA ARG A 91 -3.04 -15.78 2.97
C ARG A 91 -2.46 -16.91 2.13
N LEU A 92 -1.48 -16.61 1.27
CA LEU A 92 -0.90 -17.63 0.39
C LEU A 92 -0.31 -18.81 1.15
N GLU A 93 0.28 -18.57 2.33
CA GLU A 93 0.80 -19.61 3.22
C GLU A 93 -0.26 -20.58 3.73
N ASP A 94 -1.52 -20.18 3.76
CA ASP A 94 -2.64 -21.01 4.24
C ASP A 94 -3.17 -21.99 3.18
N ILE A 95 -2.62 -21.96 1.96
CA ILE A 95 -3.14 -22.75 0.83
C ILE A 95 -3.22 -24.25 1.13
N THR A 96 -2.26 -24.78 1.90
CA THR A 96 -2.19 -26.19 2.28
C THR A 96 -3.25 -26.60 3.32
N LEU A 97 -3.94 -25.64 3.96
CA LEU A 97 -5.08 -25.91 4.82
C LEU A 97 -6.36 -26.19 4.01
N TYR A 98 -6.41 -25.75 2.76
CA TYR A 98 -7.58 -25.86 1.88
C TYR A 98 -7.40 -26.89 0.77
N TYR A 99 -6.17 -27.14 0.34
CA TYR A 99 -5.86 -28.02 -0.79
C TYR A 99 -4.70 -28.96 -0.49
N THR A 100 -4.79 -30.18 -1.01
CA THR A 100 -3.72 -31.18 -0.92
C THR A 100 -2.64 -30.89 -1.97
N GLU A 101 -1.43 -31.45 -1.77
CA GLU A 101 -0.35 -31.35 -2.76
C GLU A 101 -0.75 -31.90 -4.14
N GLU A 102 -1.58 -32.95 -4.18
CA GLU A 102 -2.09 -33.53 -5.42
C GLU A 102 -2.97 -32.53 -6.20
N GLN A 103 -3.79 -31.74 -5.49
CA GLN A 103 -4.65 -30.72 -6.09
C GLN A 103 -3.84 -29.52 -6.57
N LEU A 104 -2.82 -29.12 -5.81
CA LEU A 104 -1.96 -28.00 -6.15
C LEU A 104 -0.98 -28.34 -7.30
N GLY A 105 -0.65 -29.62 -7.49
CA GLY A 105 0.37 -30.08 -8.42
C GLY A 105 1.78 -30.07 -7.82
N ALA A 106 2.68 -30.84 -8.39
CA ALA A 106 4.02 -31.07 -7.85
C ALA A 106 4.88 -29.78 -7.71
N SER A 107 4.57 -28.76 -8.50
CA SER A 107 5.24 -27.46 -8.47
C SER A 107 4.24 -26.30 -8.22
N TYR A 108 3.11 -26.59 -7.59
CA TYR A 108 2.03 -25.62 -7.32
C TYR A 108 1.47 -24.97 -8.59
N GLU A 109 1.55 -25.64 -9.73
CA GLU A 109 1.10 -25.14 -11.03
C GLU A 109 -0.40 -24.83 -11.07
N ASN A 110 -1.21 -25.51 -10.23
CA ASN A 110 -2.65 -25.30 -10.13
C ASN A 110 -3.05 -24.29 -9.04
N ALA A 111 -2.09 -23.77 -8.27
CA ALA A 111 -2.37 -22.89 -7.13
C ALA A 111 -3.26 -21.67 -7.51
N GLY A 112 -3.00 -21.03 -8.65
CA GLY A 112 -3.80 -19.91 -9.12
C GLY A 112 -5.25 -20.28 -9.38
N ALA A 113 -5.50 -21.44 -10.01
CA ALA A 113 -6.86 -21.94 -10.26
C ALA A 113 -7.58 -22.26 -8.94
N CYS A 114 -6.88 -22.94 -8.02
CA CYS A 114 -7.39 -23.30 -6.70
C CYS A 114 -7.75 -22.06 -5.86
N ILE A 115 -6.86 -21.06 -5.81
CA ILE A 115 -7.09 -19.82 -5.07
C ILE A 115 -8.28 -19.06 -5.66
N THR A 116 -8.33 -18.90 -6.99
CA THR A 116 -9.44 -18.21 -7.64
C THR A 116 -10.76 -18.91 -7.35
N GLU A 117 -10.81 -20.25 -7.43
CA GLU A 117 -12.01 -21.05 -7.09
C GLU A 117 -12.39 -20.89 -5.61
N LEU A 118 -11.42 -20.87 -4.70
CA LEU A 118 -11.68 -20.68 -3.27
C LEU A 118 -12.35 -19.33 -3.01
N VAL A 119 -11.87 -18.25 -3.66
CA VAL A 119 -12.45 -16.92 -3.54
C VAL A 119 -13.86 -16.87 -4.12
N GLU A 120 -14.08 -17.52 -5.29
CA GLU A 120 -15.39 -17.57 -5.95
C GLU A 120 -16.47 -18.25 -5.09
N ARG A 121 -16.12 -19.36 -4.45
CA ARG A 121 -17.09 -20.19 -3.72
C ARG A 121 -17.25 -19.86 -2.24
N THR A 122 -16.38 -19.02 -1.67
CA THR A 122 -16.39 -18.73 -0.24
C THR A 122 -16.93 -17.32 0.03
N PRO A 123 -18.20 -17.18 0.46
CA PRO A 123 -18.72 -15.90 0.89
C PRO A 123 -17.93 -15.33 2.07
N GLY A 124 -17.72 -14.02 2.07
CA GLY A 124 -17.01 -13.34 3.15
C GLY A 124 -15.49 -13.46 3.12
N ILE A 125 -14.90 -14.17 2.14
CA ILE A 125 -13.44 -14.29 2.03
C ILE A 125 -12.79 -12.97 1.61
N ILE A 126 -11.62 -12.71 2.20
CA ILE A 126 -10.62 -11.74 1.73
C ILE A 126 -9.29 -12.46 1.59
N ALA A 127 -8.76 -12.48 0.39
CA ALA A 127 -7.51 -13.15 0.05
C ALA A 127 -6.42 -12.12 -0.27
N PHE A 128 -5.31 -12.16 0.48
CA PHE A 128 -4.09 -11.40 0.17
C PHE A 128 -3.12 -12.31 -0.56
N VAL A 129 -2.99 -12.11 -1.85
CA VAL A 129 -2.21 -12.99 -2.73
C VAL A 129 -1.51 -12.20 -3.84
N PRO A 130 -0.38 -12.70 -4.38
CA PRO A 130 0.19 -12.15 -5.60
C PRO A 130 -0.82 -12.17 -6.74
N GLN A 131 -0.90 -11.06 -7.49
CA GLN A 131 -1.87 -10.88 -8.57
C GLN A 131 -1.89 -12.01 -9.59
N GLN A 132 -0.74 -12.63 -9.84
CA GLN A 132 -0.60 -13.75 -10.78
C GLN A 132 -1.41 -15.00 -10.40
N PHE A 133 -1.79 -15.15 -9.13
CA PHE A 133 -2.62 -16.26 -8.66
C PHE A 133 -4.13 -16.03 -8.86
N ILE A 134 -4.54 -14.86 -9.32
CA ILE A 134 -5.92 -14.60 -9.73
C ILE A 134 -6.03 -14.82 -11.23
N VAL A 135 -6.30 -16.05 -11.63
CA VAL A 135 -6.35 -16.44 -13.05
C VAL A 135 -7.63 -15.99 -13.76
N ARG A 136 -8.69 -15.68 -13.02
CA ARG A 136 -9.98 -15.16 -13.54
C ARG A 136 -10.38 -13.89 -12.77
N PRO A 137 -9.80 -12.73 -13.06
CA PRO A 137 -10.08 -11.50 -12.32
C PRO A 137 -11.55 -11.05 -12.44
N ASP A 138 -12.23 -11.41 -13.52
CA ASP A 138 -13.65 -11.07 -13.73
C ASP A 138 -14.63 -11.87 -12.85
N SER A 139 -14.17 -12.97 -12.26
CA SER A 139 -14.97 -13.85 -11.40
C SER A 139 -14.88 -13.51 -9.90
N VAL A 140 -13.96 -12.64 -9.55
CA VAL A 140 -13.72 -12.16 -8.18
C VAL A 140 -13.90 -10.65 -8.10
N HIS A 141 -14.05 -10.11 -6.89
CA HIS A 141 -14.05 -8.68 -6.66
C HIS A 141 -12.66 -8.27 -6.14
N LEU A 142 -11.91 -7.54 -6.95
CA LEU A 142 -10.64 -6.97 -6.52
C LEU A 142 -10.90 -5.63 -5.82
N LEU A 143 -10.43 -5.50 -4.57
CA LEU A 143 -10.45 -4.23 -3.88
C LEU A 143 -9.57 -3.22 -4.62
N LYS A 144 -10.04 -1.99 -4.70
CA LYS A 144 -9.23 -0.91 -5.24
C LYS A 144 -8.03 -0.67 -4.34
N ASP A 145 -6.87 -0.64 -4.96
CA ASP A 145 -5.64 -0.22 -4.31
C ASP A 145 -5.64 1.30 -4.18
N ASN A 146 -5.92 1.79 -2.99
CA ASN A 146 -5.95 3.21 -2.70
C ASN A 146 -4.52 3.72 -2.50
N THR A 147 -4.26 4.94 -2.99
CA THR A 147 -3.04 5.66 -2.64
C THR A 147 -3.15 6.22 -1.23
N ILE A 148 -2.01 6.38 -0.57
CA ILE A 148 -1.94 6.98 0.77
C ILE A 148 -2.50 8.39 0.71
N SER A 149 -3.52 8.68 1.54
CA SER A 149 -4.09 10.01 1.60
C SER A 149 -3.36 10.90 2.59
N VAL A 150 -3.39 12.22 2.35
CA VAL A 150 -2.88 13.22 3.29
C VAL A 150 -3.54 13.06 4.67
N LYS A 151 -4.83 12.73 4.70
CA LYS A 151 -5.56 12.49 5.95
C LYS A 151 -5.02 11.28 6.72
N ASP A 152 -4.69 10.19 6.03
CA ASP A 152 -4.15 8.99 6.66
C ASP A 152 -2.79 9.29 7.30
N VAL A 153 -1.95 10.12 6.66
CA VAL A 153 -0.66 10.53 7.21
C VAL A 153 -0.81 11.41 8.45
N PHE A 154 -1.67 12.43 8.41
CA PHE A 154 -1.80 13.38 9.53
C PHE A 154 -2.69 12.87 10.67
N ALA A 155 -3.67 12.02 10.42
CA ALA A 155 -4.58 11.49 11.42
C ALA A 155 -4.27 10.05 11.84
N GLY A 156 -3.35 9.36 11.15
CA GLY A 156 -2.96 8.00 11.47
C GLY A 156 -2.19 7.91 12.79
N ALA A 157 -2.53 6.90 13.59
CA ALA A 157 -1.92 6.65 14.90
C ALA A 157 -0.71 5.70 14.87
N GLU A 158 -0.40 5.13 13.71
CA GLU A 158 0.64 4.12 13.57
C GLU A 158 1.59 4.43 12.41
N TRP A 159 2.86 4.13 12.58
CA TRP A 159 3.90 4.28 11.56
C TRP A 159 4.59 2.95 11.30
N PHE A 160 4.08 2.18 10.35
CA PHE A 160 4.64 0.90 9.90
C PHE A 160 4.70 0.85 8.37
N PRO A 161 5.69 1.49 7.74
CA PRO A 161 5.76 1.59 6.28
C PRO A 161 5.99 0.24 5.58
N THR A 162 6.42 -0.77 6.31
CA THR A 162 6.69 -2.13 5.80
C THR A 162 5.65 -3.15 6.27
N ALA A 163 4.53 -2.71 6.87
CA ALA A 163 3.48 -3.63 7.29
C ALA A 163 2.79 -4.26 6.09
N THR A 164 2.52 -5.57 6.18
CA THR A 164 1.74 -6.33 5.21
C THR A 164 0.41 -6.75 5.85
N PRO A 165 -0.69 -6.75 5.12
CA PRO A 165 -0.83 -6.47 3.69
C PRO A 165 -0.89 -4.99 3.33
N ALA A 166 -0.97 -4.07 4.29
CA ALA A 166 -1.08 -2.65 4.03
C ALA A 166 -0.12 -1.81 4.89
N ALA A 167 0.67 -0.96 4.23
CA ALA A 167 1.56 -0.03 4.90
C ALA A 167 0.77 1.05 5.68
N GLN A 168 1.26 1.40 6.89
CA GLN A 168 0.69 2.42 7.76
C GLN A 168 1.61 3.64 7.83
N PHE A 169 1.06 4.83 7.60
CA PHE A 169 1.82 6.08 7.56
C PHE A 169 1.17 7.15 8.45
N GLY A 170 1.02 6.88 9.74
CA GLY A 170 0.48 7.85 10.70
C GLY A 170 1.57 8.72 11.31
N PHE A 171 1.38 10.03 11.36
CA PHE A 171 2.36 10.99 11.89
C PHE A 171 2.28 11.17 13.42
N LEU A 172 1.14 10.82 14.05
CA LEU A 172 0.94 11.01 15.50
C LEU A 172 1.98 10.34 16.38
N PRO A 173 2.50 9.13 16.10
CA PRO A 173 3.53 8.49 16.93
C PRO A 173 4.89 9.19 16.87
N LEU A 174 5.11 10.10 15.92
CA LEU A 174 6.39 10.79 15.71
C LEU A 174 6.47 12.13 16.44
N ILE A 175 5.39 12.57 17.09
CA ILE A 175 5.28 13.81 17.87
C ILE A 175 5.39 13.48 19.36
#